data_af46ff829bca59a88cdf50b82edebce1
#
_entry.id   af46ff829bca59a88cdf50b82edebce1
#
_cell.length_a   1.000
_cell.length_b   1.000
_cell.length_c   1.000
_cell.angle_alpha   90.00
_cell.angle_beta   90.00
_cell.angle_gamma   90.00
#
_symmetry.space_group_name_H-M   'P 1'
#
loop_
_entity.id
_entity.type
_entity.pdbx_description
1 polymer ?
#
loop_
_entity_poly.entity_id
_entity_poly.type
_entity_poly.pdbx_seq_one_letter_code
_entity_poly.pdbx_strand_id
1 'polypeptide(L)'
;MSTTASQILVRRAALLGGVVLAAVVALAAPASADPGGSHGRGPAVTLPAAPAAARVIRAQAAAPTISPAARQIRHVAAGKPATCATGNLCTFVWDPTTSNWEIFDLYACARYTVSNWLGAGLYVNAQTGSPTVTFYGQSGNVLNSFTATGTGSQNWDKVYSVRNCT
;
A
#
# COMPACT_ATOMS: atom_id res chain seq x y z
N MET A 1 27.42 -54.74 25.36
CA MET A 1 26.43 -55.60 25.99
C MET A 1 25.08 -55.03 25.61
N SER A 2 24.18 -55.57 24.95
CA SER A 2 23.84 -56.83 24.36
C SER A 2 22.99 -56.54 23.12
N THR A 3 23.33 -57.14 22.07
CA THR A 3 22.61 -57.65 20.91
C THR A 3 21.24 -58.20 21.23
N THR A 4 20.25 -57.97 20.36
CA THR A 4 19.40 -59.09 19.91
C THR A 4 18.78 -58.75 18.55
N ALA A 5 19.11 -59.54 17.57
CA ALA A 5 18.49 -59.67 16.25
C ALA A 5 17.37 -60.71 16.31
N SER A 6 16.38 -60.62 15.45
CA SER A 6 15.54 -61.73 14.91
C SER A 6 14.73 -61.15 13.75
N GLN A 7 15.09 -61.45 12.52
CA GLN A 7 14.75 -62.64 11.68
C GLN A 7 13.28 -62.69 11.27
N ILE A 8 13.07 -62.35 10.00
CA ILE A 8 12.52 -63.10 8.85
C ILE A 8 11.18 -63.77 9.07
N LEU A 9 10.19 -63.42 8.25
CA LEU A 9 9.40 -64.42 7.53
C LEU A 9 8.84 -63.84 6.19
N VAL A 10 9.39 -64.44 5.14
CA VAL A 10 8.92 -64.32 3.77
C VAL A 10 7.65 -65.16 3.62
N ARG A 11 6.55 -64.61 3.11
CA ARG A 11 5.51 -65.40 2.46
C ARG A 11 5.11 -64.75 1.15
N ARG A 12 5.48 -65.44 0.07
CA ARG A 12 4.96 -65.28 -1.28
C ARG A 12 3.51 -65.82 -1.33
N ALA A 13 2.61 -65.05 -1.93
CA ALA A 13 1.39 -65.61 -2.52
C ALA A 13 0.96 -64.73 -3.68
N ALA A 14 0.62 -65.38 -4.72
CA ALA A 14 0.46 -65.05 -6.10
C ALA A 14 -0.77 -64.22 -6.46
N LEU A 15 -0.61 -63.42 -7.51
CA LEU A 15 -1.47 -63.19 -8.69
C LEU A 15 -3.02 -63.32 -8.51
N LEU A 16 -3.69 -62.22 -8.72
CA LEU A 16 -4.89 -62.17 -9.62
C LEU A 16 -5.07 -60.76 -10.12
N GLY A 17 -5.16 -60.62 -11.41
CA GLY A 17 -5.32 -59.36 -12.11
C GLY A 17 -6.70 -58.76 -11.91
N GLY A 18 -6.71 -57.49 -11.71
CA GLY A 18 -7.88 -56.64 -11.75
C GLY A 18 -7.51 -55.32 -12.42
N VAL A 19 -7.91 -55.18 -13.67
CA VAL A 19 -7.83 -53.89 -14.36
C VAL A 19 -8.87 -52.97 -13.74
N VAL A 20 -8.41 -52.09 -12.85
CA VAL A 20 -9.26 -51.00 -12.35
C VAL A 20 -9.04 -49.79 -13.24
N LEU A 21 -10.02 -49.52 -14.13
CA LEU A 21 -10.13 -48.24 -14.79
C LEU A 21 -10.32 -47.16 -13.72
N ALA A 22 -9.27 -46.43 -13.39
CA ALA A 22 -9.38 -45.25 -12.59
C ALA A 22 -9.97 -44.11 -13.47
N ALA A 23 -11.26 -43.88 -13.30
CA ALA A 23 -11.89 -42.67 -13.79
C ALA A 23 -11.32 -41.48 -13.01
N VAL A 24 -10.45 -40.68 -13.64
CA VAL A 24 -9.97 -39.41 -13.10
C VAL A 24 -11.14 -38.42 -13.18
N VAL A 25 -11.91 -38.31 -12.13
CA VAL A 25 -12.85 -37.21 -11.95
C VAL A 25 -12.00 -35.96 -11.63
N ALA A 26 -11.78 -35.13 -12.65
CA ALA A 26 -11.22 -33.79 -12.46
C ALA A 26 -12.25 -32.95 -11.67
N LEU A 27 -12.04 -32.83 -10.36
CA LEU A 27 -12.73 -31.87 -9.53
C LEU A 27 -12.27 -30.48 -9.98
N ALA A 28 -13.06 -29.85 -10.84
CA ALA A 28 -12.92 -28.43 -11.11
C ALA A 28 -13.20 -27.69 -9.79
N ALA A 29 -12.16 -27.18 -9.15
CA ALA A 29 -12.31 -26.29 -8.02
C ALA A 29 -13.12 -25.06 -8.48
N PRO A 30 -14.16 -24.66 -7.75
CA PRO A 30 -14.85 -23.43 -8.06
C PRO A 30 -13.83 -22.29 -7.94
N ALA A 31 -13.63 -21.56 -9.03
CA ALA A 31 -12.91 -20.29 -9.00
C ALA A 31 -13.69 -19.39 -8.04
N SER A 32 -13.13 -19.14 -6.87
CA SER A 32 -13.65 -18.13 -5.95
C SER A 32 -13.52 -16.80 -6.68
N ALA A 33 -14.61 -16.29 -7.23
CA ALA A 33 -14.71 -14.93 -7.69
C ALA A 33 -14.56 -14.06 -6.45
N ASP A 34 -13.42 -13.39 -6.36
CA ASP A 34 -13.16 -12.38 -5.35
C ASP A 34 -14.15 -11.22 -5.59
N PRO A 35 -15.12 -10.94 -4.68
CA PRO A 35 -16.06 -9.85 -4.85
C PRO A 35 -15.43 -8.50 -4.52
N GLY A 36 -14.11 -8.42 -4.45
CA GLY A 36 -13.36 -7.19 -4.35
C GLY A 36 -13.36 -6.47 -5.69
N GLY A 37 -14.23 -5.47 -5.85
CA GLY A 37 -14.21 -4.59 -7.01
C GLY A 37 -12.79 -4.17 -7.31
N SER A 38 -12.30 -4.53 -8.48
CA SER A 38 -11.00 -4.12 -9.00
C SER A 38 -10.99 -2.60 -9.19
N HIS A 39 -10.76 -1.87 -8.11
CA HIS A 39 -10.21 -0.53 -8.23
C HIS A 39 -8.84 -0.74 -8.90
N GLY A 40 -8.74 -0.38 -10.19
CA GLY A 40 -7.57 -0.63 -10.99
C GLY A 40 -6.30 -0.32 -10.21
N ARG A 41 -5.32 -1.22 -10.28
CA ARG A 41 -4.00 -0.96 -9.70
C ARG A 41 -3.43 0.28 -10.38
N GLY A 42 -3.45 1.40 -9.66
CA GLY A 42 -2.82 2.61 -10.12
C GLY A 42 -1.28 2.51 -10.08
N PRO A 43 -0.59 3.60 -10.39
CA PRO A 43 0.86 3.64 -10.42
C PRO A 43 1.47 3.23 -9.08
N ALA A 44 2.56 2.46 -9.16
CA ALA A 44 3.37 2.04 -8.02
C ALA A 44 4.63 2.91 -7.92
N VAL A 45 5.03 3.23 -6.70
CA VAL A 45 6.29 3.94 -6.41
C VAL A 45 7.06 3.16 -5.36
N THR A 46 8.39 3.15 -5.46
CA THR A 46 9.25 2.69 -4.38
C THR A 46 9.48 3.85 -3.43
N LEU A 47 9.15 3.66 -2.15
CA LEU A 47 9.28 4.71 -1.15
C LEU A 47 10.76 4.97 -0.85
N PRO A 48 11.17 6.24 -0.75
CA PRO A 48 12.56 6.58 -0.42
C PRO A 48 12.90 6.16 1.01
N ALA A 49 14.18 6.25 1.35
CA ALA A 49 14.63 6.18 2.73
C ALA A 49 13.92 7.24 3.59
N ALA A 50 13.91 7.06 4.91
CA ALA A 50 13.41 8.07 5.83
C ALA A 50 14.07 9.43 5.57
N PRO A 51 13.31 10.53 5.57
CA PRO A 51 13.89 11.87 5.43
C PRO A 51 15.00 12.13 6.45
N ALA A 52 16.04 12.84 6.06
CA ALA A 52 17.18 13.12 6.96
C ALA A 52 16.74 13.76 8.29
N ALA A 53 15.73 14.63 8.25
CA ALA A 53 15.14 15.26 9.42
C ALA A 53 14.37 14.30 10.34
N ALA A 54 13.97 13.12 9.84
CA ALA A 54 13.18 12.15 10.61
C ALA A 54 13.88 11.67 11.89
N ARG A 55 15.20 11.71 11.93
CA ARG A 55 15.98 11.29 13.11
C ARG A 55 15.95 12.31 14.25
N VAL A 56 15.75 13.60 13.95
CA VAL A 56 15.79 14.69 14.92
C VAL A 56 14.43 14.90 15.59
N ILE A 57 13.35 14.52 14.93
CA ILE A 57 11.97 14.86 15.32
C ILE A 57 11.38 13.87 16.33
N ARG A 58 12.01 12.74 16.64
CA ARG A 58 11.44 11.64 17.44
C ARG A 58 10.98 11.98 18.86
N ALA A 59 11.56 13.01 19.47
CA ALA A 59 11.28 13.30 20.89
C ALA A 59 9.98 14.10 21.13
N GLN A 60 9.43 14.75 20.11
CA GLN A 60 8.20 15.58 20.21
C GLN A 60 7.25 15.35 19.05
N ALA A 61 7.39 14.22 18.37
CA ALA A 61 6.69 13.95 17.13
C ALA A 61 5.22 13.60 17.40
N ALA A 62 4.34 14.32 16.72
CA ALA A 62 2.96 13.92 16.54
C ALA A 62 2.78 13.27 15.16
N ALA A 63 1.88 12.28 15.07
CA ALA A 63 1.55 11.65 13.80
C ALA A 63 0.96 12.69 12.82
N PRO A 64 1.22 12.54 11.51
CA PRO A 64 0.53 13.30 10.49
C PRO A 64 -0.99 13.12 10.59
N THR A 65 -1.75 14.19 10.39
CA THR A 65 -3.22 14.12 10.42
C THR A 65 -3.83 14.90 9.27
N ILE A 66 -5.11 14.59 8.95
CA ILE A 66 -5.86 15.21 7.87
C ILE A 66 -7.35 15.35 8.21
N SER A 67 -7.96 16.43 7.77
CA SER A 67 -9.40 16.68 7.93
C SER A 67 -9.95 17.39 6.68
N PRO A 68 -11.07 16.93 6.08
CA PRO A 68 -11.83 15.73 6.43
C PRO A 68 -10.97 14.46 6.30
N ALA A 69 -11.48 13.33 6.77
CA ALA A 69 -10.76 12.06 6.72
C ALA A 69 -10.42 11.65 5.29
N ALA A 70 -9.23 11.13 5.08
CA ALA A 70 -8.86 10.46 3.84
C ALA A 70 -9.73 9.20 3.64
N ARG A 71 -9.90 8.77 2.40
CA ARG A 71 -10.59 7.52 2.08
C ARG A 71 -9.94 6.32 2.76
N GLN A 72 -8.61 6.31 2.78
CA GLN A 72 -7.78 5.29 3.41
C GLN A 72 -6.49 5.92 3.92
N ILE A 73 -6.00 5.40 5.03
CA ILE A 73 -4.68 5.72 5.57
C ILE A 73 -3.92 4.40 5.70
N ARG A 74 -2.66 4.37 5.22
CA ARG A 74 -1.81 3.18 5.22
C ARG A 74 -0.42 3.55 5.68
N HIS A 75 0.24 2.62 6.38
CA HIS A 75 1.65 2.76 6.76
C HIS A 75 2.50 1.77 5.96
N VAL A 76 3.57 2.26 5.34
CA VAL A 76 4.47 1.46 4.52
C VAL A 76 5.92 1.80 4.88
N ALA A 77 6.74 0.79 5.12
CA ALA A 77 8.14 0.99 5.47
C ALA A 77 8.93 1.62 4.32
N ALA A 78 9.97 2.39 4.66
CA ALA A 78 10.92 2.92 3.70
C ALA A 78 11.53 1.81 2.83
N GLY A 79 11.79 2.11 1.56
CA GLY A 79 12.32 1.17 0.58
C GLY A 79 11.31 0.13 0.05
N LYS A 80 10.08 0.14 0.52
CA LYS A 80 9.03 -0.77 0.05
C LYS A 80 8.18 -0.13 -1.05
N PRO A 81 7.60 -0.93 -1.96
CA PRO A 81 6.67 -0.43 -2.96
C PRO A 81 5.34 -0.04 -2.32
N ALA A 82 4.74 1.02 -2.85
CA ALA A 82 3.39 1.44 -2.53
C ALA A 82 2.64 1.78 -3.82
N THR A 83 1.35 1.50 -3.85
CA THR A 83 0.48 1.80 -5.00
C THR A 83 -0.51 2.89 -4.65
N CYS A 84 -0.85 3.74 -5.61
CA CYS A 84 -1.95 4.68 -5.52
C CYS A 84 -3.10 4.16 -6.40
N ALA A 85 -4.23 3.83 -5.80
CA ALA A 85 -5.37 3.32 -6.56
C ALA A 85 -5.89 4.38 -7.53
N THR A 86 -6.31 3.94 -8.71
CA THR A 86 -6.91 4.82 -9.73
C THR A 86 -8.07 5.62 -9.14
N GLY A 87 -8.16 6.89 -9.48
CA GLY A 87 -9.14 7.84 -8.97
C GLY A 87 -8.70 8.60 -7.72
N ASN A 88 -7.56 8.26 -7.12
CA ASN A 88 -7.07 8.94 -5.92
C ASN A 88 -5.90 9.90 -6.22
N LEU A 89 -5.79 10.90 -5.37
CA LEU A 89 -4.51 11.56 -5.08
C LEU A 89 -3.95 10.88 -3.84
N CYS A 90 -2.76 10.29 -3.92
CA CYS A 90 -2.07 9.72 -2.76
C CYS A 90 -0.94 10.65 -2.35
N THR A 91 -0.91 11.03 -1.09
CA THR A 91 0.17 11.81 -0.50
C THR A 91 0.95 10.95 0.47
N PHE A 92 2.27 11.07 0.45
CA PHE A 92 3.19 10.24 1.23
C PHE A 92 3.96 11.15 2.16
N VAL A 93 3.70 11.00 3.44
CA VAL A 93 4.23 11.82 4.52
C VAL A 93 5.00 10.92 5.49
N TRP A 94 6.13 11.37 5.97
CA TRP A 94 6.86 10.60 6.98
C TRP A 94 6.17 10.71 8.33
N ASP A 95 5.80 9.56 8.92
CA ASP A 95 5.30 9.50 10.29
C ASP A 95 6.45 9.11 11.24
N PRO A 96 6.96 10.07 12.01
CA PRO A 96 8.05 9.79 12.94
C PRO A 96 7.62 8.94 14.14
N THR A 97 6.34 8.84 14.44
CA THR A 97 5.81 8.05 15.58
C THR A 97 5.89 6.55 15.31
N THR A 98 5.67 6.15 14.05
CA THR A 98 5.73 4.76 13.60
C THR A 98 7.01 4.43 12.83
N SER A 99 7.81 5.45 12.45
CA SER A 99 8.98 5.32 11.57
C SER A 99 8.63 4.69 10.21
N ASN A 100 7.48 5.05 9.67
CA ASN A 100 6.97 4.62 8.37
C ASN A 100 6.53 5.81 7.52
N TRP A 101 6.34 5.56 6.24
CA TRP A 101 5.58 6.45 5.39
C TRP A 101 4.10 6.26 5.65
N GLU A 102 3.40 7.32 6.01
CA GLU A 102 1.95 7.36 6.09
C GLU A 102 1.39 7.86 4.77
N ILE A 103 0.48 7.10 4.20
CA ILE A 103 -0.10 7.34 2.88
C ILE A 103 -1.56 7.70 3.07
N PHE A 104 -1.94 8.90 2.63
CA PHE A 104 -3.32 9.35 2.63
C PHE A 104 -3.88 9.23 1.23
N ASP A 105 -4.88 8.37 1.04
CA ASP A 105 -5.59 8.18 -0.23
C ASP A 105 -6.77 9.16 -0.29
N LEU A 106 -6.64 10.24 -1.05
CA LEU A 106 -7.63 11.31 -1.16
C LEU A 106 -8.49 11.09 -2.40
N TYR A 107 -9.76 10.76 -2.18
CA TYR A 107 -10.71 10.48 -3.26
C TYR A 107 -11.76 11.59 -3.41
N ALA A 108 -12.31 12.07 -2.30
CA ALA A 108 -13.39 13.06 -2.34
C ALA A 108 -12.89 14.41 -2.87
N CYS A 109 -13.73 15.08 -3.66
CA CYS A 109 -13.49 16.45 -4.08
C CYS A 109 -13.66 17.38 -2.87
N ALA A 110 -12.58 17.63 -2.14
CA ALA A 110 -12.58 18.41 -0.92
C ALA A 110 -11.30 19.22 -0.75
N ARG A 111 -11.34 20.18 0.15
CA ARG A 111 -10.14 20.82 0.69
C ARG A 111 -9.83 20.18 2.04
N TYR A 112 -8.70 19.52 2.11
CA TYR A 112 -8.20 18.83 3.29
C TYR A 112 -7.24 19.73 4.05
N THR A 113 -7.51 19.99 5.32
CA THR A 113 -6.55 20.63 6.23
C THR A 113 -5.61 19.55 6.77
N VAL A 114 -4.31 19.83 6.79
CA VAL A 114 -3.29 18.89 7.21
C VAL A 114 -2.51 19.44 8.42
N SER A 115 -2.06 18.56 9.29
CA SER A 115 -1.24 18.91 10.45
C SER A 115 -0.13 17.90 10.66
N ASN A 116 1.02 18.35 11.14
CA ASN A 116 2.22 17.54 11.36
C ASN A 116 2.77 16.88 10.09
N TRP A 117 2.44 17.40 8.92
CA TRP A 117 3.05 17.01 7.67
C TRP A 117 4.39 17.72 7.55
N LEU A 118 5.48 16.97 7.72
CA LEU A 118 6.81 17.55 7.83
C LEU A 118 7.81 16.92 6.85
N GLY A 119 8.76 17.75 6.43
CA GLY A 119 9.88 17.33 5.63
C GLY A 119 9.55 17.01 4.18
N ALA A 120 10.54 16.40 3.52
CA ALA A 120 10.40 15.99 2.13
C ALA A 120 9.56 14.71 2.04
N GLY A 121 8.63 14.70 1.09
CA GLY A 121 7.82 13.55 0.75
C GLY A 121 7.47 13.55 -0.73
N LEU A 122 6.45 12.80 -1.08
CA LEU A 122 6.01 12.67 -2.47
C LEU A 122 4.49 12.59 -2.57
N TYR A 123 3.98 12.73 -3.77
CA TYR A 123 2.59 12.47 -4.11
C TYR A 123 2.50 11.66 -5.40
N VAL A 124 1.40 10.95 -5.55
CA VAL A 124 1.01 10.27 -6.79
C VAL A 124 -0.39 10.73 -7.15
N ASN A 125 -0.52 11.40 -8.30
CA ASN A 125 -1.81 11.74 -8.85
C ASN A 125 -2.26 10.63 -9.80
N ALA A 126 -3.18 9.78 -9.35
CA ALA A 126 -3.80 8.71 -10.13
C ALA A 126 -5.28 9.01 -10.42
N GLN A 127 -5.68 10.28 -10.32
CA GLN A 127 -7.05 10.71 -10.57
C GLN A 127 -7.41 10.61 -12.06
N THR A 128 -8.68 10.42 -12.33
CA THR A 128 -9.26 10.41 -13.69
C THR A 128 -9.94 11.72 -13.98
N GLY A 129 -10.02 12.13 -15.26
CA GLY A 129 -10.69 13.36 -15.65
C GLY A 129 -9.84 14.62 -15.47
N SER A 130 -8.57 14.49 -15.12
CA SER A 130 -7.62 15.60 -14.98
C SER A 130 -8.05 16.71 -14.03
N PRO A 131 -8.56 16.41 -12.83
CA PRO A 131 -8.89 17.44 -11.86
C PRO A 131 -7.65 18.19 -11.42
N THR A 132 -7.79 19.46 -11.05
CA THR A 132 -6.70 20.26 -10.52
C THR A 132 -6.44 19.90 -9.06
N VAL A 133 -5.23 19.52 -8.74
CA VAL A 133 -4.74 19.41 -7.37
C VAL A 133 -4.02 20.69 -7.00
N THR A 134 -4.27 21.20 -5.80
CA THR A 134 -3.59 22.42 -5.33
C THR A 134 -3.14 22.26 -3.88
N PHE A 135 -1.89 22.56 -3.61
CA PHE A 135 -1.31 22.63 -2.26
C PHE A 135 -1.24 24.07 -1.82
N TYR A 136 -1.73 24.36 -0.63
CA TYR A 136 -1.79 25.72 -0.08
C TYR A 136 -0.97 25.86 1.18
N GLY A 137 -0.33 27.02 1.31
CA GLY A 137 0.33 27.46 2.52
C GLY A 137 -0.64 27.97 3.60
N GLN A 138 -0.09 28.36 4.73
CA GLN A 138 -0.81 28.80 5.92
C GLN A 138 -1.73 30.00 5.64
N SER A 139 -1.29 30.97 4.83
CA SER A 139 -2.07 32.14 4.44
C SER A 139 -3.02 31.89 3.26
N GLY A 140 -3.16 30.63 2.83
CA GLY A 140 -3.99 30.26 1.67
C GLY A 140 -3.33 30.50 0.31
N ASN A 141 -2.06 30.89 0.29
CA ASN A 141 -1.28 31.04 -0.93
C ASN A 141 -1.05 29.70 -1.61
N VAL A 142 -1.05 29.68 -2.93
CA VAL A 142 -0.76 28.47 -3.70
C VAL A 142 0.75 28.18 -3.64
N LEU A 143 1.11 26.96 -3.21
CA LEU A 143 2.48 26.47 -3.19
C LEU A 143 2.79 25.60 -4.40
N ASN A 144 1.79 24.81 -4.85
CA ASN A 144 1.90 23.96 -6.02
C ASN A 144 0.48 23.70 -6.58
N SER A 145 0.37 23.60 -7.90
CA SER A 145 -0.90 23.30 -8.57
C SER A 145 -0.62 22.55 -9.86
N PHE A 146 -1.35 21.44 -10.07
CA PHE A 146 -1.15 20.57 -11.24
C PHE A 146 -2.41 19.77 -11.57
N THR A 147 -2.53 19.37 -12.83
CA THR A 147 -3.58 18.47 -13.35
C THR A 147 -3.03 17.16 -13.86
N ALA A 148 -1.73 17.13 -14.20
CA ALA A 148 -1.11 15.94 -14.78
C ALA A 148 -1.10 14.77 -13.79
N THR A 149 -1.45 13.59 -14.28
CA THR A 149 -1.24 12.33 -13.58
C THR A 149 0.25 12.03 -13.47
N GLY A 150 0.64 11.30 -12.44
CA GLY A 150 2.03 10.92 -12.22
C GLY A 150 2.51 11.15 -10.80
N THR A 151 3.82 11.05 -10.63
CA THR A 151 4.49 11.19 -9.33
C THR A 151 5.25 12.51 -9.27
N GLY A 152 5.16 13.17 -8.11
CA GLY A 152 5.97 14.36 -7.83
C GLY A 152 6.51 14.35 -6.41
N SER A 153 7.53 15.16 -6.17
CA SER A 153 8.07 15.42 -4.84
C SER A 153 7.43 16.67 -4.24
N GLN A 154 7.32 16.69 -2.91
CA GLN A 154 6.78 17.84 -2.17
C GLN A 154 7.52 18.00 -0.84
N ASN A 155 7.86 19.24 -0.50
CA ASN A 155 8.21 19.56 0.87
C ASN A 155 6.94 19.94 1.63
N TRP A 156 6.59 19.12 2.62
CA TRP A 156 5.36 19.25 3.37
C TRP A 156 5.40 20.34 4.45
N ASP A 157 6.57 20.82 4.87
CA ASP A 157 6.74 21.79 5.97
C ASP A 157 5.87 23.05 5.84
N LYS A 158 5.57 23.45 4.60
CA LYS A 158 4.81 24.66 4.31
C LYS A 158 3.37 24.40 3.88
N VAL A 159 2.96 23.13 3.75
CA VAL A 159 1.62 22.76 3.29
C VAL A 159 0.68 22.72 4.47
N TYR A 160 -0.39 23.49 4.41
CA TYR A 160 -1.44 23.57 5.42
C TYR A 160 -2.76 23.02 4.93
N SER A 161 -2.98 22.99 3.63
CA SER A 161 -4.14 22.30 3.06
C SER A 161 -3.88 21.83 1.63
N VAL A 162 -4.62 20.79 1.27
CA VAL A 162 -4.62 20.15 -0.05
C VAL A 162 -6.02 20.20 -0.59
N ARG A 163 -6.21 20.76 -1.79
CA ARG A 163 -7.44 20.63 -2.55
C ARG A 163 -7.25 19.54 -3.59
N ASN A 164 -8.15 18.56 -3.58
CA ASN A 164 -8.02 17.35 -4.39
C ASN A 164 -8.70 17.46 -5.77
N CYS A 165 -9.38 18.57 -6.03
CA CYS A 165 -10.10 18.84 -7.26
C CYS A 165 -10.50 20.32 -7.36
N THR A 166 -10.90 20.75 -8.53
CA THR A 166 -11.61 22.02 -8.78
C THR A 166 -12.97 21.72 -9.37
#